data_52221c9df41c83ac1c4de1db27c81dae
#
_entry.id   52221c9df41c83ac1c4de1db27c81dae
#
_cell.length_a   1.000
_cell.length_b   1.000
_cell.length_c   1.000
_cell.angle_alpha   90.00
_cell.angle_beta   90.00
_cell.angle_gamma   90.00
#
_symmetry.space_group_name_H-M   'P 1'
#
loop_
_entity.id
_entity.type
_entity.pdbx_description
1 polymer ?
#
loop_
_entity_poly.entity_id
_entity_poly.type
_entity_poly.pdbx_seq_one_letter_code
_entity_poly.pdbx_strand_id
1 'polypeptide(L)'
;MAPVILSASNSFILLTVRPLDEQGRWQYKTEKEYLCVRDGEERGFTAVEFKLAQAEGWEKQYPYYAGKKKKEYLPPSEAEARGLIRADKHPKSTRYGRQNPISERWNSEEQLVAWRAAWADVANRYLERAGFSERIDHRSNAERGLDAIPTVHEGPVARALERQGVVSIRCEINRQIREQNRLIRSLRAEIQKLTEAIKSSVPALARALETARKGVLLLRYSCLYHTGAAKKLDESIQAIQPDYARYLEIRKLLREKSKQKKTLLTEQKALPPLNLIRRAEIKKILTTLTEDAEELKSEMDMLIAGFGKSDPEGMKEVKQQLDAMTANKTGLEGVAAKAADALDAEVQKYHALQEQTKAVDAEELYTARMELRGNMTAEVREKIKDTFGKHYDADRFRQADREVSELLGEPHPQKDRSVVRKLQRPQEQSVIQPRKHENEIEL
;
A
#
# COMPACT_ATOMS: atom_id res chain seq x y z
N MET A 1 33.82 25.31 8.66
CA MET A 1 33.20 24.03 9.06
C MET A 1 31.93 23.88 8.23
N ALA A 2 31.90 22.92 7.34
CA ALA A 2 30.70 22.65 6.54
C ALA A 2 29.61 22.11 7.46
N PRO A 3 28.32 22.56 7.32
CA PRO A 3 27.24 22.01 8.10
C PRO A 3 27.07 20.54 7.70
N VAL A 4 27.24 19.66 8.66
CA VAL A 4 26.81 18.26 8.50
C VAL A 4 25.29 18.30 8.36
N ILE A 5 24.81 18.28 7.13
CA ILE A 5 23.41 18.00 6.85
C ILE A 5 23.20 16.55 7.28
N LEU A 6 22.69 16.37 8.49
CA LEU A 6 22.07 15.13 8.89
C LEU A 6 20.84 14.96 8.00
N SER A 7 21.05 14.40 6.81
CA SER A 7 19.94 13.88 6.04
C SER A 7 19.20 12.94 6.99
N ALA A 8 17.87 13.02 7.02
CA ALA A 8 17.05 12.09 7.76
C ALA A 8 17.22 10.69 7.14
N SER A 9 18.37 10.10 7.35
CA SER A 9 18.65 8.72 7.04
C SER A 9 17.81 7.92 8.02
N ASN A 10 16.95 7.07 7.51
CA ASN A 10 16.21 6.11 8.31
C ASN A 10 17.21 5.36 9.19
N SER A 11 17.26 5.72 10.46
CA SER A 11 18.09 5.01 11.44
C SER A 11 17.40 3.71 11.76
N PHE A 12 17.95 2.62 11.30
CA PHE A 12 17.49 1.29 11.68
C PHE A 12 18.18 0.90 12.98
N ILE A 13 17.40 0.71 14.03
CA ILE A 13 17.87 0.11 15.28
C ILE A 13 17.55 -1.38 15.19
N LEU A 14 18.58 -2.21 15.09
CA LEU A 14 18.44 -3.65 15.19
C LEU A 14 18.42 -4.03 16.65
N LEU A 15 17.25 -4.40 17.15
CA LEU A 15 17.09 -4.95 18.52
C LEU A 15 17.24 -6.47 18.48
N THR A 16 17.94 -7.03 19.46
CA THR A 16 18.02 -8.48 19.61
C THR A 16 16.64 -9.01 20.04
N VAL A 17 16.18 -10.04 19.37
CA VAL A 17 14.88 -10.67 19.67
C VAL A 17 14.93 -11.54 20.93
N ARG A 18 16.11 -11.72 21.52
CA ARG A 18 16.31 -12.49 22.76
C ARG A 18 16.27 -11.56 23.97
N PRO A 19 15.27 -11.68 24.83
CA PRO A 19 15.20 -10.89 26.05
C PRO A 19 16.26 -11.32 27.08
N LEU A 20 16.62 -10.42 27.95
CA LEU A 20 17.40 -10.69 29.13
C LEU A 20 16.44 -10.79 30.34
N ASP A 21 16.74 -11.69 31.28
CA ASP A 21 16.07 -11.70 32.58
C ASP A 21 16.65 -10.62 33.53
N GLU A 22 16.08 -10.48 34.69
CA GLU A 22 16.52 -9.51 35.72
C GLU A 22 17.96 -9.71 36.18
N GLN A 23 18.52 -10.91 35.99
CA GLN A 23 19.90 -11.22 36.27
C GLN A 23 20.84 -11.05 35.06
N GLY A 24 20.35 -10.48 33.96
CA GLY A 24 21.13 -10.25 32.76
C GLY A 24 21.43 -11.50 31.92
N ARG A 25 20.73 -12.61 32.12
CA ARG A 25 20.90 -13.85 31.38
C ARG A 25 19.96 -13.89 30.16
N TRP A 26 20.47 -14.39 29.04
CA TRP A 26 19.69 -14.52 27.82
C TRP A 26 18.53 -15.52 27.97
N GLN A 27 17.33 -15.07 27.70
CA GLN A 27 16.12 -15.86 27.63
C GLN A 27 15.88 -16.39 26.24
N TYR A 28 15.11 -17.48 26.09
CA TYR A 28 14.62 -17.93 24.79
C TYR A 28 13.40 -17.07 24.37
N LYS A 29 13.27 -16.86 23.05
CA LYS A 29 12.13 -16.16 22.46
C LYS A 29 10.80 -16.85 22.79
N THR A 30 10.83 -18.18 22.85
CA THR A 30 9.67 -19.02 23.14
C THR A 30 10.02 -19.99 24.27
N GLU A 31 9.10 -20.20 25.18
CA GLU A 31 9.19 -21.24 26.17
C GLU A 31 8.72 -22.57 25.59
N LYS A 32 9.55 -23.60 25.73
CA LYS A 32 9.21 -24.94 25.23
C LYS A 32 8.08 -25.52 26.06
N GLU A 33 7.00 -25.90 25.41
CA GLU A 33 5.89 -26.61 26.05
C GLU A 33 5.94 -28.09 25.68
N TYR A 34 5.66 -28.94 26.66
CA TYR A 34 5.41 -30.35 26.45
C TYR A 34 3.92 -30.56 26.25
N LEU A 35 3.56 -31.35 25.25
CA LEU A 35 2.16 -31.74 25.04
C LEU A 35 1.85 -32.92 25.97
N CYS A 36 0.94 -32.68 26.90
CA CYS A 36 0.50 -33.64 27.89
C CYS A 36 -0.95 -34.01 27.67
N VAL A 37 -1.33 -35.19 28.11
CA VAL A 37 -2.69 -35.72 28.01
C VAL A 37 -3.19 -36.12 29.39
N ARG A 38 -4.49 -35.84 29.65
CA ARG A 38 -5.28 -36.34 30.76
C ARG A 38 -6.72 -36.54 30.29
N ASP A 39 -7.28 -37.69 30.53
CA ASP A 39 -8.68 -38.03 30.20
C ASP A 39 -9.07 -37.73 28.73
N GLY A 40 -8.11 -37.89 27.79
CA GLY A 40 -8.33 -37.64 26.37
C GLY A 40 -8.14 -36.16 25.97
N GLU A 41 -7.91 -35.24 26.87
CA GLU A 41 -7.64 -33.84 26.61
C GLU A 41 -6.12 -33.59 26.47
N GLU A 42 -5.69 -32.92 25.38
CA GLU A 42 -4.31 -32.54 25.14
C GLU A 42 -4.08 -31.08 25.51
N ARG A 43 -3.07 -30.80 26.36
CA ARG A 43 -2.67 -29.45 26.79
C ARG A 43 -1.16 -29.28 26.80
N GLY A 44 -0.68 -28.07 26.46
CA GLY A 44 0.73 -27.70 26.55
C GLY A 44 1.09 -27.15 27.91
N PHE A 45 2.21 -27.63 28.51
CA PHE A 45 2.77 -27.13 29.75
C PHE A 45 4.26 -26.85 29.60
N THR A 46 4.73 -25.75 30.16
CA THR A 46 6.15 -25.49 30.32
C THR A 46 6.78 -26.49 31.30
N ALA A 47 8.09 -26.55 31.35
CA ALA A 47 8.79 -27.46 32.29
C ALA A 47 8.46 -27.18 33.76
N VAL A 48 8.17 -25.93 34.12
CA VAL A 48 7.80 -25.50 35.47
C VAL A 48 6.34 -25.87 35.76
N GLU A 49 5.43 -25.50 34.88
CA GLU A 49 4.00 -25.83 35.01
C GLU A 49 3.74 -27.32 35.08
N PHE A 50 4.51 -28.12 34.30
CA PHE A 50 4.33 -29.56 34.27
C PHE A 50 4.57 -30.21 35.65
N LYS A 51 5.43 -29.65 36.49
CA LYS A 51 5.64 -30.20 37.88
C LYS A 51 4.37 -30.17 38.71
N LEU A 52 3.54 -29.13 38.54
CA LEU A 52 2.24 -29.01 39.19
C LEU A 52 1.19 -29.89 38.49
N ALA A 53 1.14 -29.80 37.14
CA ALA A 53 0.21 -30.58 36.33
C ALA A 53 0.40 -32.11 36.49
N GLN A 54 1.60 -32.57 36.74
CA GLN A 54 1.88 -33.98 36.99
C GLN A 54 1.16 -34.48 38.26
N ALA A 55 1.06 -33.65 39.32
CA ALA A 55 0.32 -33.98 40.51
C ALA A 55 -1.20 -34.05 40.27
N GLU A 56 -1.70 -33.38 39.21
CA GLU A 56 -3.08 -33.40 38.78
C GLU A 56 -3.39 -34.57 37.80
N GLY A 57 -2.41 -35.43 37.50
CA GLY A 57 -2.57 -36.58 36.65
C GLY A 57 -2.28 -36.34 35.14
N TRP A 58 -1.67 -35.19 34.76
CA TRP A 58 -1.21 -34.96 33.40
C TRP A 58 0.04 -35.75 33.07
N GLU A 59 0.02 -36.47 31.93
CA GLU A 59 1.17 -37.24 31.45
C GLU A 59 1.74 -36.67 30.16
N LYS A 60 3.09 -36.62 30.08
CA LYS A 60 3.77 -36.25 28.81
C LYS A 60 3.60 -37.35 27.79
N GLN A 61 3.29 -36.94 26.55
CA GLN A 61 3.29 -37.88 25.44
C GLN A 61 4.72 -38.17 24.95
N TYR A 62 4.99 -39.43 24.62
CA TYR A 62 6.25 -39.86 24.04
C TYR A 62 5.99 -40.66 22.78
N PRO A 63 6.94 -40.68 21.82
CA PRO A 63 6.80 -41.51 20.64
C PRO A 63 7.04 -42.99 20.97
N TYR A 64 6.11 -43.84 20.56
CA TYR A 64 6.20 -45.30 20.70
C TYR A 64 6.07 -45.95 19.34
N TYR A 65 6.66 -47.16 19.18
CA TYR A 65 6.54 -47.93 17.94
C TYR A 65 5.17 -48.65 17.92
N ALA A 66 4.27 -48.18 17.05
CA ALA A 66 2.97 -48.80 16.81
C ALA A 66 2.97 -49.79 15.61
N GLY A 67 4.17 -50.19 15.10
CA GLY A 67 4.39 -51.10 14.00
C GLY A 67 5.76 -50.92 13.35
N LYS A 68 6.09 -51.69 12.31
CA LYS A 68 7.48 -51.76 11.75
C LYS A 68 8.11 -50.42 11.34
N LYS A 69 7.34 -49.32 11.13
CA LYS A 69 7.85 -47.99 10.82
C LYS A 69 6.97 -46.86 11.31
N LYS A 70 5.83 -47.13 12.01
CA LYS A 70 4.88 -46.12 12.45
C LYS A 70 5.18 -45.76 13.90
N LYS A 71 5.39 -44.48 14.17
CA LYS A 71 5.50 -43.92 15.52
C LYS A 71 4.19 -43.24 15.89
N GLU A 72 3.71 -43.48 17.10
CA GLU A 72 2.53 -42.86 17.69
C GLU A 72 2.91 -42.19 18.98
N TYR A 73 2.33 -41.02 19.24
CA TYR A 73 2.57 -40.28 20.47
C TYR A 73 1.50 -40.63 21.48
N LEU A 74 1.90 -41.23 22.57
CA LEU A 74 1.02 -41.74 23.63
C LEU A 74 1.58 -41.35 25.00
N PRO A 75 0.69 -41.20 26.02
CA PRO A 75 1.14 -41.15 27.42
C PRO A 75 1.73 -42.50 27.88
N PRO A 76 2.65 -42.51 28.81
CA PRO A 76 3.24 -43.73 29.32
C PRO A 76 2.23 -44.78 29.83
N SER A 77 1.22 -44.35 30.55
CA SER A 77 0.13 -45.22 31.03
C SER A 77 -0.56 -46.00 29.90
N GLU A 78 -0.90 -45.35 28.81
CA GLU A 78 -1.56 -45.99 27.68
C GLU A 78 -0.60 -46.87 26.87
N ALA A 79 0.67 -46.44 26.74
CA ALA A 79 1.69 -47.21 26.04
C ALA A 79 2.05 -48.51 26.76
N GLU A 80 2.11 -48.49 28.09
CA GLU A 80 2.30 -49.68 28.94
C GLU A 80 1.11 -50.65 28.84
N ALA A 81 -0.10 -50.13 28.87
CA ALA A 81 -1.30 -50.94 28.65
C ALA A 81 -1.35 -51.65 27.30
N ARG A 82 -0.73 -51.07 26.28
CA ARG A 82 -0.58 -51.64 24.94
C ARG A 82 0.70 -52.39 24.67
N GLY A 83 1.59 -52.48 25.69
CA GLY A 83 2.89 -53.18 25.58
C GLY A 83 3.82 -52.59 24.51
N LEU A 84 3.77 -51.29 24.25
CA LEU A 84 4.53 -50.61 23.20
C LEU A 84 5.91 -50.19 23.66
N ILE A 85 6.90 -50.30 22.77
CA ILE A 85 8.28 -49.91 23.07
C ILE A 85 8.49 -48.43 22.71
N ARG A 86 9.11 -47.72 23.65
CA ARG A 86 9.41 -46.29 23.45
C ARG A 86 10.43 -46.08 22.33
N ALA A 87 10.12 -45.16 21.41
CA ALA A 87 10.96 -44.90 20.20
C ALA A 87 11.96 -43.74 20.44
N ASP A 88 11.71 -42.83 21.38
CA ASP A 88 12.57 -41.69 21.66
C ASP A 88 12.40 -41.26 23.16
N LYS A 89 13.50 -40.80 23.76
CA LYS A 89 13.52 -40.28 25.13
C LYS A 89 12.86 -38.88 25.27
N HIS A 90 12.73 -38.16 24.14
CA HIS A 90 12.19 -36.80 24.10
C HIS A 90 10.66 -36.82 24.02
N PRO A 91 9.96 -36.08 24.89
CA PRO A 91 8.52 -35.99 24.84
C PRO A 91 8.07 -35.13 23.64
N LYS A 92 6.82 -35.34 23.25
CA LYS A 92 6.12 -34.49 22.28
C LYS A 92 6.10 -33.04 22.81
N SER A 93 6.45 -32.10 21.96
CA SER A 93 6.46 -30.69 22.33
C SER A 93 5.85 -29.87 21.22
N THR A 94 5.39 -28.67 21.57
CA THR A 94 4.95 -27.68 20.58
C THR A 94 6.11 -27.32 19.67
N ARG A 95 5.82 -27.08 18.39
CA ARG A 95 6.85 -26.74 17.40
C ARG A 95 7.54 -25.42 17.72
N TYR A 96 6.78 -24.44 18.23
CA TYR A 96 7.26 -23.08 18.47
C TYR A 96 7.23 -22.70 19.95
N GLY A 97 6.56 -23.48 20.79
CA GLY A 97 6.35 -23.17 22.21
C GLY A 97 5.40 -21.97 22.43
N ARG A 98 5.25 -21.60 23.72
CA ARG A 98 4.57 -20.37 24.14
C ARG A 98 5.52 -19.19 23.95
N GLN A 99 5.04 -18.06 23.48
CA GLN A 99 5.87 -16.85 23.44
C GLN A 99 6.30 -16.44 24.85
N ASN A 100 7.57 -16.08 24.98
CA ASN A 100 8.06 -15.48 26.21
C ASN A 100 7.39 -14.13 26.44
N PRO A 101 6.79 -13.85 27.63
CA PRO A 101 6.06 -12.61 27.89
C PRO A 101 6.87 -11.34 27.61
N ILE A 102 8.19 -11.36 27.84
CA ILE A 102 9.07 -10.24 27.52
C ILE A 102 9.16 -10.05 25.99
N SER A 103 9.27 -11.14 25.23
CA SER A 103 9.29 -11.08 23.77
C SER A 103 7.94 -10.65 23.19
N GLU A 104 6.83 -11.07 23.80
CA GLU A 104 5.48 -10.65 23.43
C GLU A 104 5.30 -9.15 23.64
N ARG A 105 5.65 -8.64 24.82
CA ARG A 105 5.65 -7.21 25.09
C ARG A 105 6.54 -6.44 24.11
N TRP A 106 7.74 -6.93 23.79
CA TRP A 106 8.66 -6.26 22.87
C TRP A 106 8.14 -6.22 21.42
N ASN A 107 7.27 -7.15 21.05
CA ASN A 107 6.63 -7.18 19.74
C ASN A 107 5.26 -6.46 19.73
N SER A 108 4.84 -5.89 20.84
CA SER A 108 3.58 -5.15 20.91
C SER A 108 3.69 -3.79 20.21
N GLU A 109 2.57 -3.28 19.73
CA GLU A 109 2.48 -1.98 19.07
C GLU A 109 2.76 -0.84 20.06
N GLU A 110 2.27 -0.96 21.28
CA GLU A 110 2.50 0.01 22.36
C GLU A 110 4.00 0.16 22.68
N GLN A 111 4.73 -0.96 22.70
CA GLN A 111 6.17 -0.93 22.95
C GLN A 111 6.92 -0.29 21.78
N LEU A 112 6.47 -0.51 20.54
CA LEU A 112 7.03 0.14 19.35
C LEU A 112 6.83 1.67 19.41
N VAL A 113 5.63 2.13 19.81
CA VAL A 113 5.34 3.55 20.00
C VAL A 113 6.20 4.14 21.10
N ALA A 114 6.33 3.44 22.24
CA ALA A 114 7.18 3.88 23.35
C ALA A 114 8.65 4.02 22.94
N TRP A 115 9.19 3.09 22.17
CA TRP A 115 10.55 3.19 21.65
C TRP A 115 10.74 4.34 20.66
N ARG A 116 9.77 4.59 19.79
CA ARG A 116 9.80 5.73 18.88
C ARG A 116 9.79 7.05 19.63
N ALA A 117 8.97 7.16 20.67
CA ALA A 117 8.93 8.33 21.54
C ALA A 117 10.28 8.56 22.25
N ALA A 118 10.80 7.54 22.91
CA ALA A 118 12.09 7.61 23.59
C ALA A 118 13.24 7.97 22.63
N TRP A 119 13.23 7.43 21.42
CA TRP A 119 14.21 7.79 20.38
C TRP A 119 14.10 9.28 19.98
N ALA A 120 12.87 9.76 19.77
CA ALA A 120 12.65 11.17 19.42
C ALA A 120 13.16 12.09 20.55
N ASP A 121 12.91 11.75 21.81
CA ASP A 121 13.37 12.52 22.97
C ASP A 121 14.91 12.56 23.06
N VAL A 122 15.57 11.41 22.85
CA VAL A 122 17.03 11.34 22.83
C VAL A 122 17.58 12.18 21.68
N ALA A 123 17.05 12.00 20.48
CA ALA A 123 17.51 12.73 19.30
C ALA A 123 17.31 14.25 19.46
N ASN A 124 16.18 14.68 20.02
CA ASN A 124 15.90 16.08 20.27
C ASN A 124 16.85 16.71 21.28
N ARG A 125 17.24 15.98 22.34
CA ARG A 125 18.27 16.45 23.28
C ARG A 125 19.62 16.67 22.60
N TYR A 126 20.00 15.80 21.66
CA TYR A 126 21.24 15.98 20.90
C TYR A 126 21.16 17.13 19.91
N LEU A 127 20.03 17.31 19.21
CA LEU A 127 19.79 18.44 18.32
C LEU A 127 19.86 19.77 19.07
N GLU A 128 19.25 19.83 20.25
CA GLU A 128 19.30 21.01 21.10
C GLU A 128 20.72 21.37 21.55
N ARG A 129 21.49 20.37 22.04
CA ARG A 129 22.89 20.54 22.39
C ARG A 129 23.76 20.99 21.23
N ALA A 130 23.42 20.59 20.01
CA ALA A 130 24.11 20.99 18.79
C ALA A 130 23.62 22.35 18.24
N GLY A 131 22.66 23.02 18.91
CA GLY A 131 22.15 24.33 18.51
C GLY A 131 21.15 24.30 17.34
N PHE A 132 20.61 23.12 16.98
CA PHE A 132 19.59 23.01 15.95
C PHE A 132 18.20 23.29 16.51
N SER A 133 17.40 24.05 15.74
CA SER A 133 15.99 24.37 16.07
C SER A 133 15.03 23.24 15.69
N GLU A 134 15.43 22.36 14.76
CA GLU A 134 14.64 21.23 14.30
C GLU A 134 14.38 20.23 15.42
N ARG A 135 13.17 19.67 15.42
CA ARG A 135 12.75 18.64 16.37
C ARG A 135 12.12 17.46 15.63
N ILE A 136 12.41 16.27 16.10
CA ILE A 136 11.84 15.01 15.64
C ILE A 136 10.59 14.72 16.46
N ASP A 137 9.51 14.36 15.81
CA ASP A 137 8.28 13.88 16.44
C ASP A 137 7.99 12.47 15.92
N HIS A 138 7.74 11.53 16.83
CA HIS A 138 7.49 10.12 16.50
C HIS A 138 6.06 9.85 16.00
N ARG A 139 5.14 10.80 16.23
CA ARG A 139 3.73 10.69 15.85
C ARG A 139 3.55 10.91 14.35
N SER A 140 2.49 10.35 13.81
CA SER A 140 2.09 10.60 12.42
C SER A 140 1.67 12.05 12.20
N ASN A 141 1.68 12.51 10.95
CA ASN A 141 1.21 13.87 10.62
C ASN A 141 -0.25 14.08 11.07
N ALA A 142 -1.11 13.07 10.95
CA ALA A 142 -2.51 13.12 11.40
C ALA A 142 -2.62 13.30 12.92
N GLU A 143 -1.89 12.53 13.71
CA GLU A 143 -1.86 12.67 15.19
C GLU A 143 -1.29 14.02 15.65
N ARG A 144 -0.45 14.62 14.84
CA ARG A 144 0.11 15.97 15.06
C ARG A 144 -0.83 17.09 14.60
N GLY A 145 -1.96 16.75 14.01
CA GLY A 145 -2.86 17.73 13.37
C GLY A 145 -2.23 18.42 12.14
N LEU A 146 -1.25 17.80 11.50
CA LEU A 146 -0.60 18.32 10.32
C LEU A 146 -1.24 17.72 9.07
N ASP A 147 -1.89 18.54 8.28
CA ASP A 147 -2.53 18.16 7.01
C ASP A 147 -1.51 17.97 5.87
N ALA A 148 -0.31 17.52 6.17
CA ALA A 148 0.71 17.25 5.17
C ALA A 148 0.61 15.80 4.69
N ILE A 149 0.60 15.59 3.38
CA ILE A 149 0.62 14.27 2.77
C ILE A 149 1.97 13.61 3.13
N PRO A 150 1.98 12.45 3.78
CA PRO A 150 3.22 11.76 4.14
C PRO A 150 3.88 11.14 2.90
N THR A 151 5.21 11.13 2.90
CA THR A 151 5.99 10.48 1.85
C THR A 151 5.91 8.95 1.97
N VAL A 152 6.11 8.25 0.85
CA VAL A 152 6.22 6.78 0.82
C VAL A 152 7.67 6.35 1.09
N HIS A 153 7.84 5.15 1.66
CA HIS A 153 9.19 4.60 1.89
C HIS A 153 9.89 4.29 0.55
N GLU A 154 11.01 4.95 0.29
CA GLU A 154 11.76 4.78 -0.96
C GLU A 154 12.45 3.41 -1.02
N GLY A 155 13.09 3.03 0.07
CA GLY A 155 13.90 1.80 0.15
C GLY A 155 15.31 1.94 -0.46
N PRO A 156 16.21 0.98 -0.17
CA PRO A 156 17.60 1.07 -0.62
C PRO A 156 17.74 0.94 -2.14
N VAL A 157 16.89 0.12 -2.78
CA VAL A 157 16.94 -0.10 -4.23
C VAL A 157 16.56 1.16 -5.01
N ALA A 158 15.46 1.83 -4.63
CA ALA A 158 15.04 3.07 -5.28
C ALA A 158 16.10 4.17 -5.16
N ARG A 159 16.72 4.30 -3.98
CA ARG A 159 17.83 5.27 -3.76
C ARG A 159 19.11 4.90 -4.52
N ALA A 160 19.39 3.61 -4.72
CA ALA A 160 20.52 3.18 -5.52
C ALA A 160 20.31 3.52 -7.00
N LEU A 161 19.12 3.31 -7.54
CA LEU A 161 18.75 3.70 -8.91
C LEU A 161 18.88 5.20 -9.14
N GLU A 162 18.37 6.02 -8.22
CA GLU A 162 18.51 7.49 -8.29
C GLU A 162 19.98 7.95 -8.30
N ARG A 163 20.84 7.31 -7.51
CA ARG A 163 22.29 7.60 -7.54
C ARG A 163 22.94 7.27 -8.87
N GLN A 164 22.40 6.31 -9.61
CA GLN A 164 22.82 5.92 -10.95
C GLN A 164 22.17 6.78 -12.06
N GLY A 165 21.37 7.80 -11.70
CA GLY A 165 20.67 8.65 -12.65
C GLY A 165 19.39 8.04 -13.21
N VAL A 166 18.94 6.89 -12.70
CA VAL A 166 17.67 6.23 -13.10
C VAL A 166 16.57 6.71 -12.19
N VAL A 167 15.54 7.35 -12.77
CA VAL A 167 14.40 7.88 -12.00
C VAL A 167 13.57 6.75 -11.43
N SER A 168 13.51 6.68 -10.11
CA SER A 168 12.64 5.73 -9.40
C SER A 168 11.24 6.31 -9.20
N ILE A 169 10.20 5.51 -9.49
CA ILE A 169 8.80 5.89 -9.28
C ILE A 169 8.55 6.36 -7.85
N ARG A 170 9.10 5.68 -6.85
CA ARG A 170 8.93 6.06 -5.43
C ARG A 170 9.60 7.39 -5.08
N CYS A 171 10.78 7.64 -5.61
CA CYS A 171 11.48 8.89 -5.40
C CYS A 171 10.76 10.04 -6.11
N GLU A 172 10.21 9.79 -7.32
CA GLU A 172 9.41 10.76 -8.05
C GLU A 172 8.12 11.12 -7.31
N ILE A 173 7.37 10.13 -6.83
CA ILE A 173 6.19 10.34 -5.97
C ILE A 173 6.56 11.23 -4.77
N ASN A 174 7.67 10.94 -4.10
CA ASN A 174 8.09 11.73 -2.95
C ASN A 174 8.49 13.16 -3.30
N ARG A 175 9.09 13.39 -4.48
CA ARG A 175 9.36 14.75 -4.98
C ARG A 175 8.05 15.52 -5.17
N GLN A 176 7.07 14.91 -5.83
CA GLN A 176 5.75 15.48 -6.06
C GLN A 176 5.03 15.80 -4.73
N ILE A 177 5.02 14.86 -3.78
CA ILE A 177 4.43 15.05 -2.45
C ILE A 177 5.09 16.23 -1.71
N ARG A 178 6.41 16.32 -1.72
CA ARG A 178 7.13 17.42 -1.04
C ARG A 178 6.77 18.77 -1.64
N GLU A 179 6.70 18.85 -2.97
CA GLU A 179 6.34 20.09 -3.67
C GLU A 179 4.88 20.49 -3.40
N GLN A 180 3.95 19.53 -3.45
CA GLN A 180 2.55 19.76 -3.09
C GLN A 180 2.41 20.26 -1.65
N ASN A 181 3.08 19.62 -0.69
CA ASN A 181 3.06 20.05 0.70
C ASN A 181 3.65 21.45 0.89
N ARG A 182 4.66 21.82 0.09
CA ARG A 182 5.22 23.17 0.08
C ARG A 182 4.19 24.18 -0.40
N LEU A 183 3.52 23.89 -1.53
CA LEU A 183 2.50 24.74 -2.11
C LEU A 183 1.31 24.93 -1.17
N ILE A 184 0.80 23.83 -0.57
CA ILE A 184 -0.31 23.90 0.39
C ILE A 184 0.08 24.75 1.60
N ARG A 185 1.28 24.58 2.14
CA ARG A 185 1.75 25.43 3.26
C ARG A 185 1.82 26.90 2.89
N SER A 186 2.31 27.22 1.68
CA SER A 186 2.38 28.62 1.22
C SER A 186 0.99 29.25 1.06
N LEU A 187 0.03 28.49 0.49
CA LEU A 187 -1.36 28.92 0.34
C LEU A 187 -2.03 29.16 1.69
N ARG A 188 -1.82 28.27 2.66
CA ARG A 188 -2.37 28.44 4.03
C ARG A 188 -1.79 29.67 4.73
N ALA A 189 -0.49 29.90 4.60
CA ALA A 189 0.13 31.10 5.16
C ALA A 189 -0.41 32.39 4.51
N GLU A 190 -0.71 32.35 3.21
CA GLU A 190 -1.36 33.46 2.50
C GLU A 190 -2.78 33.68 2.99
N ILE A 191 -3.59 32.60 3.12
CA ILE A 191 -4.95 32.66 3.68
C ILE A 191 -4.93 33.24 5.08
N GLN A 192 -4.04 32.78 5.96
CA GLN A 192 -3.95 33.27 7.33
C GLN A 192 -3.65 34.78 7.37
N LYS A 193 -2.70 35.26 6.57
CA LYS A 193 -2.39 36.70 6.45
C LYS A 193 -3.59 37.50 5.94
N LEU A 194 -4.30 36.95 4.93
CA LEU A 194 -5.49 37.57 4.40
C LEU A 194 -6.60 37.61 5.47
N THR A 195 -6.83 36.55 6.22
CA THR A 195 -7.85 36.46 7.27
C THR A 195 -7.57 37.43 8.40
N GLU A 196 -6.32 37.66 8.80
CA GLU A 196 -5.95 38.67 9.81
C GLU A 196 -6.17 40.10 9.31
N ALA A 197 -5.99 40.36 8.01
CA ALA A 197 -6.19 41.66 7.38
C ALA A 197 -7.69 42.01 7.11
N ILE A 198 -8.58 41.02 7.16
CA ILE A 198 -9.91 41.05 6.52
C ILE A 198 -11.08 41.30 7.46
N LYS A 199 -11.03 41.93 8.49
CA LYS A 199 -12.31 42.06 9.24
C LYS A 199 -13.46 42.80 8.51
N SER A 200 -13.31 43.31 7.27
CA SER A 200 -14.41 44.02 6.56
C SER A 200 -14.28 44.34 5.06
N SER A 201 -13.42 43.70 4.29
CA SER A 201 -13.21 44.06 2.86
C SER A 201 -13.56 42.93 1.89
N VAL A 202 -14.58 43.16 1.01
CA VAL A 202 -15.03 42.24 -0.03
C VAL A 202 -13.89 41.73 -0.93
N PRO A 203 -12.97 42.56 -1.46
CA PRO A 203 -11.89 42.11 -2.30
C PRO A 203 -10.93 41.13 -1.59
N ALA A 204 -10.71 41.32 -0.31
CA ALA A 204 -9.83 40.51 0.46
C ALA A 204 -10.46 39.14 0.80
N LEU A 205 -11.79 39.10 1.11
CA LEU A 205 -12.56 37.86 1.24
C LEU A 205 -12.62 37.07 -0.05
N ALA A 206 -12.86 37.75 -1.19
CA ALA A 206 -12.81 37.11 -2.51
C ALA A 206 -11.47 36.46 -2.78
N ARG A 207 -10.37 37.15 -2.48
CA ARG A 207 -9.00 36.61 -2.64
C ARG A 207 -8.75 35.42 -1.70
N ALA A 208 -9.21 35.45 -0.45
CA ALA A 208 -9.04 34.33 0.48
C ALA A 208 -9.78 33.08 0.02
N LEU A 209 -11.04 33.22 -0.44
CA LEU A 209 -11.84 32.12 -0.98
C LEU A 209 -11.19 31.52 -2.25
N GLU A 210 -10.74 32.35 -3.19
CA GLU A 210 -10.09 31.86 -4.39
C GLU A 210 -8.70 31.23 -4.09
N THR A 211 -8.00 31.72 -3.06
CA THR A 211 -6.76 31.09 -2.58
C THR A 211 -7.03 29.71 -1.94
N ALA A 212 -8.09 29.59 -1.14
CA ALA A 212 -8.51 28.30 -0.60
C ALA A 212 -8.92 27.33 -1.73
N ARG A 213 -9.68 27.80 -2.73
CA ARG A 213 -10.04 27.04 -3.91
C ARG A 213 -8.81 26.51 -4.67
N LYS A 214 -7.72 27.28 -4.76
CA LYS A 214 -6.45 26.80 -5.33
C LYS A 214 -5.93 25.56 -4.60
N GLY A 215 -5.98 25.53 -3.27
CA GLY A 215 -5.57 24.40 -2.45
C GLY A 215 -6.41 23.15 -2.74
N VAL A 216 -7.74 23.33 -2.77
CA VAL A 216 -8.69 22.27 -3.11
C VAL A 216 -8.43 21.72 -4.53
N LEU A 217 -8.20 22.58 -5.52
CA LEU A 217 -7.92 22.19 -6.89
C LEU A 217 -6.59 21.41 -7.03
N LEU A 218 -5.55 21.86 -6.33
CA LEU A 218 -4.27 21.16 -6.32
C LEU A 218 -4.41 19.74 -5.73
N LEU A 219 -5.11 19.61 -4.61
CA LEU A 219 -5.34 18.32 -3.95
C LEU A 219 -6.22 17.41 -4.79
N ARG A 220 -7.29 17.92 -5.40
CA ARG A 220 -8.16 17.13 -6.28
C ARG A 220 -7.41 16.60 -7.49
N TYR A 221 -6.61 17.43 -8.14
CA TYR A 221 -5.75 16.97 -9.24
C TYR A 221 -4.79 15.86 -8.78
N SER A 222 -4.20 16.01 -7.61
CA SER A 222 -3.33 15.00 -7.00
C SER A 222 -4.04 13.66 -6.77
N CYS A 223 -5.25 13.69 -6.21
CA CYS A 223 -6.07 12.49 -6.02
C CYS A 223 -6.32 11.77 -7.36
N LEU A 224 -6.80 12.51 -8.36
CA LEU A 224 -7.08 11.97 -9.70
C LEU A 224 -5.82 11.41 -10.38
N TYR A 225 -4.69 12.06 -10.20
CA TYR A 225 -3.41 11.60 -10.75
C TYR A 225 -2.98 10.27 -10.14
N HIS A 226 -2.90 10.20 -8.81
CA HIS A 226 -2.41 9.00 -8.13
C HIS A 226 -3.38 7.82 -8.27
N THR A 227 -4.69 8.06 -8.21
CA THR A 227 -5.70 7.02 -8.48
C THR A 227 -5.61 6.49 -9.91
N GLY A 228 -5.48 7.38 -10.88
CA GLY A 228 -5.32 6.99 -12.29
C GLY A 228 -4.01 6.23 -12.56
N ALA A 229 -2.92 6.61 -11.90
CA ALA A 229 -1.65 5.90 -12.00
C ALA A 229 -1.71 4.51 -11.33
N ALA A 230 -2.36 4.39 -10.17
CA ALA A 230 -2.59 3.11 -9.51
C ALA A 230 -3.44 2.16 -10.38
N LYS A 231 -4.51 2.69 -11.02
CA LYS A 231 -5.35 1.92 -11.93
C LYS A 231 -4.58 1.38 -13.14
N LYS A 232 -3.73 2.18 -13.76
CA LYS A 232 -2.88 1.73 -14.88
C LYS A 232 -1.91 0.61 -14.46
N LEU A 233 -1.36 0.68 -13.25
CA LEU A 233 -0.53 -0.39 -12.71
C LEU A 233 -1.35 -1.64 -12.44
N ASP A 234 -2.56 -1.51 -11.92
CA ASP A 234 -3.47 -2.63 -11.70
C ASP A 234 -3.83 -3.34 -13.01
N GLU A 235 -4.18 -2.61 -14.05
CA GLU A 235 -4.43 -3.15 -15.40
C GLU A 235 -3.21 -3.92 -15.92
N SER A 236 -2.00 -3.38 -15.72
CA SER A 236 -0.76 -4.07 -16.11
C SER A 236 -0.49 -5.34 -15.27
N ILE A 237 -0.79 -5.33 -13.98
CA ILE A 237 -0.69 -6.51 -13.10
C ILE A 237 -1.69 -7.57 -13.54
N GLN A 238 -2.95 -7.18 -13.77
CA GLN A 238 -4.00 -8.09 -14.21
C GLN A 238 -3.71 -8.75 -15.56
N ALA A 239 -2.99 -8.08 -16.43
CA ALA A 239 -2.56 -8.63 -17.71
C ALA A 239 -1.48 -9.73 -17.57
N ILE A 240 -0.64 -9.64 -16.55
CA ILE A 240 0.53 -10.53 -16.34
C ILE A 240 0.23 -11.66 -15.34
N GLN A 241 -0.56 -11.36 -14.32
CA GLN A 241 -0.78 -12.22 -13.17
C GLN A 241 -1.39 -13.59 -13.50
N PRO A 242 -2.38 -13.73 -14.42
CA PRO A 242 -2.98 -15.03 -14.74
C PRO A 242 -1.96 -16.01 -15.33
N ASP A 243 -1.19 -15.56 -16.28
CA ASP A 243 -0.17 -16.40 -16.95
C ASP A 243 0.94 -16.79 -15.97
N TYR A 244 1.35 -15.87 -15.11
CA TYR A 244 2.30 -16.17 -14.06
C TYR A 244 1.75 -17.16 -13.01
N ALA A 245 0.48 -17.02 -12.63
CA ALA A 245 -0.19 -17.95 -11.72
C ALA A 245 -0.28 -19.35 -12.35
N ARG A 246 -0.63 -19.44 -13.65
CA ARG A 246 -0.67 -20.71 -14.39
C ARG A 246 0.72 -21.36 -14.46
N TYR A 247 1.77 -20.58 -14.70
CA TYR A 247 3.16 -21.09 -14.63
C TYR A 247 3.48 -21.70 -13.25
N LEU A 248 3.10 -21.06 -12.17
CA LEU A 248 3.32 -21.57 -10.81
C LEU A 248 2.55 -22.86 -10.54
N GLU A 249 1.31 -22.93 -11.03
CA GLU A 249 0.46 -24.13 -10.94
C GLU A 249 1.09 -25.31 -11.66
N ILE A 250 1.49 -25.13 -12.93
CA ILE A 250 2.17 -26.16 -13.72
C ILE A 250 3.43 -26.63 -13.02
N ARG A 251 4.24 -25.71 -12.50
CA ARG A 251 5.46 -26.04 -11.75
C ARG A 251 5.16 -26.88 -10.51
N LYS A 252 4.03 -26.64 -9.83
CA LYS A 252 3.57 -27.45 -8.70
C LYS A 252 3.15 -28.84 -9.16
N LEU A 253 2.34 -28.94 -10.21
CA LEU A 253 1.90 -30.21 -10.80
C LEU A 253 3.08 -31.07 -11.27
N LEU A 254 4.06 -30.49 -11.94
CA LEU A 254 5.26 -31.19 -12.37
C LEU A 254 6.06 -31.76 -11.19
N ARG A 255 6.14 -31.02 -10.07
CA ARG A 255 6.78 -31.53 -8.85
C ARG A 255 6.01 -32.68 -8.23
N GLU A 256 4.68 -32.62 -8.21
CA GLU A 256 3.82 -33.68 -7.71
C GLU A 256 3.92 -34.94 -8.58
N LYS A 257 3.84 -34.81 -9.91
CA LYS A 257 4.05 -35.92 -10.86
C LYS A 257 5.45 -36.55 -10.74
N SER A 258 6.48 -35.74 -10.56
CA SER A 258 7.84 -36.22 -10.32
C SER A 258 7.95 -37.01 -9.01
N LYS A 259 7.26 -36.60 -7.93
CA LYS A 259 7.20 -37.37 -6.68
C LYS A 259 6.48 -38.70 -6.88
N GLN A 260 5.31 -38.68 -7.55
CA GLN A 260 4.54 -39.90 -7.88
C GLN A 260 5.37 -40.88 -8.72
N LYS A 261 6.06 -40.36 -9.73
CA LYS A 261 6.97 -41.18 -10.56
C LYS A 261 8.06 -41.84 -9.73
N LYS A 262 8.68 -41.12 -8.80
CA LYS A 262 9.70 -41.67 -7.89
C LYS A 262 9.15 -42.75 -6.98
N THR A 263 7.93 -42.54 -6.40
CA THR A 263 7.30 -43.56 -5.55
C THR A 263 6.94 -44.83 -6.31
N LEU A 264 6.38 -44.70 -7.51
CA LEU A 264 6.06 -45.84 -8.36
C LEU A 264 7.30 -46.60 -8.82
N LEU A 265 8.39 -45.92 -9.14
CA LEU A 265 9.66 -46.57 -9.49
C LEU A 265 10.27 -47.31 -8.29
N THR A 266 10.15 -46.77 -7.07
CA THR A 266 10.59 -47.48 -5.86
C THR A 266 9.72 -48.69 -5.56
N GLU A 267 8.41 -48.59 -5.74
CA GLU A 267 7.46 -49.71 -5.65
C GLU A 267 7.80 -50.79 -6.67
N GLN A 268 8.00 -50.42 -7.94
CA GLN A 268 8.35 -51.36 -9.02
C GLN A 268 9.63 -52.12 -8.74
N LYS A 269 10.64 -51.47 -8.14
CA LYS A 269 11.91 -52.12 -7.74
C LYS A 269 11.75 -53.09 -6.58
N ALA A 270 10.83 -52.81 -5.66
CA ALA A 270 10.57 -53.62 -4.48
C ALA A 270 9.66 -54.82 -4.76
N LEU A 271 8.94 -54.86 -5.89
CA LEU A 271 8.05 -55.94 -6.24
C LEU A 271 8.80 -57.21 -6.68
N PRO A 272 8.34 -58.41 -6.24
CA PRO A 272 8.89 -59.67 -6.69
C PRO A 272 8.81 -59.82 -8.23
N PRO A 273 9.77 -60.54 -8.88
CA PRO A 273 9.78 -60.73 -10.35
C PRO A 273 8.50 -61.35 -10.93
N LEU A 274 7.82 -62.17 -10.15
CA LEU A 274 6.61 -62.90 -10.56
C LEU A 274 5.31 -62.06 -10.51
N ASN A 275 5.34 -60.85 -9.94
CA ASN A 275 4.14 -60.00 -9.87
C ASN A 275 3.99 -59.17 -11.16
N LEU A 276 3.69 -59.89 -12.28
CA LEU A 276 3.62 -59.33 -13.62
C LEU A 276 2.47 -58.35 -13.80
N ILE A 277 1.31 -58.60 -13.17
CA ILE A 277 0.11 -57.74 -13.29
C ILE A 277 0.41 -56.36 -12.72
N ARG A 278 0.87 -56.31 -11.49
CA ARG A 278 1.14 -55.02 -10.83
C ARG A 278 2.28 -54.25 -11.50
N ARG A 279 3.29 -54.96 -12.05
CA ARG A 279 4.36 -54.35 -12.84
C ARG A 279 3.84 -53.74 -14.15
N ALA A 280 2.90 -54.40 -14.83
CA ALA A 280 2.26 -53.88 -16.02
C ALA A 280 1.39 -52.64 -15.73
N GLU A 281 0.64 -52.66 -14.63
CA GLU A 281 -0.14 -51.49 -14.17
C GLU A 281 0.77 -50.29 -13.88
N ILE A 282 1.83 -50.49 -13.09
CA ILE A 282 2.80 -49.42 -12.78
C ILE A 282 3.43 -48.89 -14.07
N LYS A 283 3.77 -49.74 -15.01
CA LYS A 283 4.35 -49.32 -16.31
C LYS A 283 3.36 -48.44 -17.07
N LYS A 284 2.07 -48.80 -17.13
CA LYS A 284 1.02 -48.02 -17.77
C LYS A 284 0.88 -46.64 -17.09
N ILE A 285 0.82 -46.59 -15.75
CA ILE A 285 0.71 -45.33 -15.00
C ILE A 285 1.97 -44.46 -15.21
N LEU A 286 3.15 -45.05 -15.28
CA LEU A 286 4.38 -44.31 -15.56
C LEU A 286 4.40 -43.71 -16.97
N THR A 287 3.81 -44.39 -17.96
CA THR A 287 3.67 -43.86 -19.33
C THR A 287 2.75 -42.63 -19.34
N THR A 288 1.54 -42.77 -18.79
CA THR A 288 0.59 -41.63 -18.71
C THR A 288 1.15 -40.46 -17.92
N LEU A 289 1.82 -40.73 -16.78
CA LEU A 289 2.48 -39.66 -15.99
C LEU A 289 3.61 -38.97 -16.78
N THR A 290 4.27 -39.70 -17.69
CA THR A 290 5.33 -39.11 -18.52
C THR A 290 4.75 -38.24 -19.63
N GLU A 291 3.70 -38.72 -20.32
CA GLU A 291 2.97 -37.97 -21.35
C GLU A 291 2.38 -36.68 -20.78
N ASP A 292 1.64 -36.77 -19.68
CA ASP A 292 1.10 -35.61 -18.99
C ASP A 292 2.20 -34.61 -18.55
N ALA A 293 3.36 -35.12 -18.13
CA ALA A 293 4.45 -34.23 -17.71
C ALA A 293 5.14 -33.56 -18.91
N GLU A 294 5.12 -34.16 -20.08
CA GLU A 294 5.62 -33.56 -21.33
C GLU A 294 4.67 -32.48 -21.84
N GLU A 295 3.36 -32.70 -21.79
CA GLU A 295 2.36 -31.70 -22.11
C GLU A 295 2.48 -30.47 -21.19
N LEU A 296 2.54 -30.68 -19.86
CA LEU A 296 2.73 -29.62 -18.90
C LEU A 296 4.06 -28.86 -19.07
N LYS A 297 5.13 -29.52 -19.47
CA LYS A 297 6.39 -28.85 -19.79
C LYS A 297 6.26 -27.99 -21.04
N SER A 298 5.61 -28.48 -22.09
CA SER A 298 5.38 -27.73 -23.31
C SER A 298 4.54 -26.48 -23.03
N GLU A 299 3.48 -26.60 -22.21
CA GLU A 299 2.69 -25.45 -21.77
C GLU A 299 3.55 -24.46 -20.94
N MET A 300 4.38 -24.97 -20.05
CA MET A 300 5.28 -24.13 -19.26
C MET A 300 6.28 -23.36 -20.13
N ASP A 301 6.86 -24.01 -21.14
CA ASP A 301 7.81 -23.40 -22.06
C ASP A 301 7.13 -22.33 -22.93
N MET A 302 5.88 -22.56 -23.36
CA MET A 302 5.08 -21.53 -24.04
C MET A 302 4.84 -20.31 -23.14
N LEU A 303 4.50 -20.52 -21.88
CA LEU A 303 4.31 -19.40 -20.93
C LEU A 303 5.62 -18.63 -20.69
N ILE A 304 6.74 -19.32 -20.53
CA ILE A 304 8.07 -18.70 -20.38
C ILE A 304 8.41 -17.86 -21.62
N ALA A 305 8.17 -18.38 -22.81
CA ALA A 305 8.38 -17.66 -24.06
C ALA A 305 7.44 -16.47 -24.21
N GLY A 306 6.19 -16.58 -23.75
CA GLY A 306 5.21 -15.48 -23.70
C GLY A 306 5.68 -14.30 -22.84
N PHE A 307 6.46 -14.56 -21.80
CA PHE A 307 7.13 -13.52 -21.00
C PHE A 307 8.46 -13.01 -21.62
N GLY A 308 8.81 -13.48 -22.82
CA GLY A 308 10.08 -13.12 -23.47
C GLY A 308 11.31 -13.68 -22.75
N LYS A 309 11.15 -14.81 -22.03
CA LYS A 309 12.22 -15.49 -21.33
C LYS A 309 12.56 -16.81 -22.02
N SER A 310 13.79 -17.27 -21.86
CA SER A 310 14.28 -18.51 -22.47
C SER A 310 14.33 -19.67 -21.48
N ASP A 311 14.24 -19.41 -20.18
CA ASP A 311 14.43 -20.41 -19.14
C ASP A 311 13.61 -20.10 -17.87
N PRO A 312 13.41 -21.10 -16.99
CA PRO A 312 12.70 -20.90 -15.71
C PRO A 312 13.37 -19.93 -14.72
N GLU A 313 14.67 -19.64 -14.88
CA GLU A 313 15.37 -18.67 -14.03
C GLU A 313 14.90 -17.24 -14.36
N GLY A 314 14.65 -16.94 -15.64
CA GLY A 314 14.06 -15.67 -16.08
C GLY A 314 12.71 -15.36 -15.45
N MET A 315 11.95 -16.37 -15.02
CA MET A 315 10.68 -16.17 -14.31
C MET A 315 10.85 -15.58 -12.90
N LYS A 316 12.05 -15.59 -12.34
CA LYS A 316 12.34 -14.85 -11.09
C LYS A 316 12.29 -13.35 -11.30
N GLU A 317 12.74 -12.88 -12.46
CA GLU A 317 12.66 -11.47 -12.83
C GLU A 317 11.20 -11.02 -13.02
N VAL A 318 10.39 -11.87 -13.67
CA VAL A 318 8.94 -11.61 -13.82
C VAL A 318 8.26 -11.50 -12.45
N LYS A 319 8.61 -12.39 -11.51
CA LYS A 319 8.13 -12.26 -10.13
C LYS A 319 8.54 -10.95 -9.49
N GLN A 320 9.81 -10.59 -9.60
CA GLN A 320 10.32 -9.33 -9.01
C GLN A 320 9.62 -8.11 -9.63
N GLN A 321 9.34 -8.14 -10.92
CA GLN A 321 8.57 -7.08 -11.59
C GLN A 321 7.13 -7.00 -11.06
N LEU A 322 6.42 -8.14 -10.94
CA LEU A 322 5.07 -8.19 -10.37
C LEU A 322 5.05 -7.69 -8.91
N ASP A 323 5.99 -8.15 -8.09
CA ASP A 323 6.12 -7.73 -6.70
C ASP A 323 6.39 -6.20 -6.62
N ALA A 324 7.26 -5.68 -7.49
CA ALA A 324 7.55 -4.25 -7.56
C ALA A 324 6.34 -3.43 -8.04
N MET A 325 5.62 -3.88 -9.07
CA MET A 325 4.41 -3.22 -9.56
C MET A 325 3.32 -3.19 -8.49
N THR A 326 3.10 -4.31 -7.79
CA THR A 326 2.14 -4.42 -6.67
C THR A 326 2.51 -3.46 -5.54
N ALA A 327 3.78 -3.42 -5.14
CA ALA A 327 4.24 -2.51 -4.11
C ALA A 327 4.11 -1.02 -4.52
N ASN A 328 4.36 -0.70 -5.79
CA ASN A 328 4.18 0.65 -6.31
C ASN A 328 2.69 1.04 -6.37
N LYS A 329 1.81 0.13 -6.82
CA LYS A 329 0.35 0.32 -6.79
C LYS A 329 -0.12 0.65 -5.38
N THR A 330 0.21 -0.18 -4.38
CA THR A 330 -0.16 0.05 -2.98
C THR A 330 0.37 1.38 -2.45
N GLY A 331 1.58 1.77 -2.85
CA GLY A 331 2.14 3.08 -2.51
C GLY A 331 1.31 4.24 -3.08
N LEU A 332 0.92 4.15 -4.36
CA LEU A 332 0.09 5.16 -5.02
C LEU A 332 -1.32 5.25 -4.42
N GLU A 333 -1.95 4.11 -4.12
CA GLU A 333 -3.24 4.04 -3.45
C GLU A 333 -3.18 4.71 -2.06
N GLY A 334 -2.12 4.43 -1.29
CA GLY A 334 -1.91 5.07 0.01
C GLY A 334 -1.72 6.59 -0.08
N VAL A 335 -1.02 7.09 -1.12
CA VAL A 335 -0.88 8.53 -1.37
C VAL A 335 -2.22 9.14 -1.79
N ALA A 336 -2.97 8.47 -2.66
CA ALA A 336 -4.29 8.93 -3.10
C ALA A 336 -5.26 9.05 -1.93
N ALA A 337 -5.30 8.06 -1.03
CA ALA A 337 -6.14 8.09 0.17
C ALA A 337 -5.80 9.28 1.08
N LYS A 338 -4.52 9.49 1.36
CA LYS A 338 -4.08 10.61 2.20
C LYS A 338 -4.28 11.97 1.54
N ALA A 339 -4.20 12.04 0.22
CA ALA A 339 -4.54 13.24 -0.52
C ALA A 339 -6.06 13.51 -0.48
N ALA A 340 -6.89 12.45 -0.44
CA ALA A 340 -8.33 12.60 -0.25
C ALA A 340 -8.66 13.11 1.15
N ASP A 341 -8.05 12.57 2.20
CA ASP A 341 -8.23 13.07 3.57
C ASP A 341 -7.84 14.56 3.69
N ALA A 342 -6.72 14.95 3.06
CA ALA A 342 -6.26 16.32 3.03
C ALA A 342 -7.22 17.23 2.21
N LEU A 343 -7.81 16.70 1.14
CA LEU A 343 -8.81 17.38 0.33
C LEU A 343 -10.06 17.69 1.16
N ASP A 344 -10.58 16.69 1.88
CA ASP A 344 -11.76 16.87 2.73
C ASP A 344 -11.53 17.92 3.82
N ALA A 345 -10.35 17.91 4.45
CA ALA A 345 -9.96 18.92 5.41
C ALA A 345 -9.90 20.33 4.80
N GLU A 346 -9.40 20.47 3.57
CA GLU A 346 -9.31 21.77 2.89
C GLU A 346 -10.67 22.26 2.41
N VAL A 347 -11.56 21.37 1.98
CA VAL A 347 -12.96 21.67 1.67
C VAL A 347 -13.70 22.20 2.91
N GLN A 348 -13.51 21.56 4.07
CA GLN A 348 -14.10 22.04 5.33
C GLN A 348 -13.59 23.43 5.70
N LYS A 349 -12.30 23.71 5.52
CA LYS A 349 -11.74 25.05 5.73
C LYS A 349 -12.32 26.10 4.78
N TYR A 350 -12.51 25.73 3.50
CA TYR A 350 -13.17 26.60 2.54
C TYR A 350 -14.60 26.94 2.98
N HIS A 351 -15.39 25.95 3.40
CA HIS A 351 -16.74 26.18 3.89
C HIS A 351 -16.77 27.03 5.17
N ALA A 352 -15.84 26.79 6.10
CA ALA A 352 -15.72 27.64 7.29
C ALA A 352 -15.39 29.11 6.94
N LEU A 353 -14.56 29.32 5.92
CA LEU A 353 -14.27 30.66 5.39
C LEU A 353 -15.50 31.26 4.70
N GLN A 354 -16.25 30.44 3.93
CA GLN A 354 -17.50 30.86 3.29
C GLN A 354 -18.57 31.27 4.31
N GLU A 355 -18.68 30.60 5.44
CA GLU A 355 -19.58 31.02 6.52
C GLU A 355 -19.29 32.44 7.03
N GLN A 356 -18.03 32.85 7.09
CA GLN A 356 -17.61 34.18 7.50
C GLN A 356 -18.01 35.26 6.49
N THR A 357 -18.31 34.88 5.25
CA THR A 357 -18.72 35.82 4.20
C THR A 357 -20.22 36.15 4.20
N LYS A 358 -21.04 35.50 5.03
CA LYS A 358 -22.49 35.72 5.09
C LYS A 358 -22.90 37.16 5.47
N ALA A 359 -21.99 37.92 6.07
CA ALA A 359 -22.20 39.30 6.45
C ALA A 359 -21.94 40.33 5.33
N VAL A 360 -21.52 39.85 4.16
CA VAL A 360 -21.09 40.66 3.01
C VAL A 360 -22.10 40.51 1.88
N ASP A 361 -22.21 41.52 1.02
CA ASP A 361 -23.07 41.46 -0.16
C ASP A 361 -22.63 40.33 -1.08
N ALA A 362 -23.56 39.39 -1.39
CA ALA A 362 -23.26 38.16 -2.12
C ALA A 362 -22.94 38.41 -3.60
N GLU A 363 -23.56 39.46 -4.21
CA GLU A 363 -23.36 39.76 -5.63
C GLU A 363 -22.02 40.47 -5.85
N GLU A 364 -21.67 41.40 -4.95
CA GLU A 364 -20.37 42.06 -4.95
C GLU A 364 -19.22 41.06 -4.74
N LEU A 365 -19.39 40.15 -3.76
CA LEU A 365 -18.41 39.07 -3.51
C LEU A 365 -18.26 38.13 -4.72
N TYR A 366 -19.38 37.74 -5.34
CA TYR A 366 -19.34 36.87 -6.54
C TYR A 366 -18.58 37.56 -7.66
N THR A 367 -18.86 38.82 -7.94
CA THR A 367 -18.20 39.60 -8.98
C THR A 367 -16.70 39.69 -8.75
N ALA A 368 -16.29 40.06 -7.53
CA ALA A 368 -14.87 40.14 -7.14
C ALA A 368 -14.14 38.76 -7.26
N ARG A 369 -14.84 37.68 -6.95
CA ARG A 369 -14.30 36.33 -7.11
C ARG A 369 -14.11 35.94 -8.59
N MET A 370 -15.07 36.27 -9.45
CA MET A 370 -14.99 35.96 -10.89
C MET A 370 -13.87 36.71 -11.59
N GLU A 371 -13.59 37.95 -11.21
CA GLU A 371 -12.44 38.71 -11.71
C GLU A 371 -11.10 38.03 -11.38
N LEU A 372 -10.97 37.48 -10.18
CA LEU A 372 -9.74 36.82 -9.72
C LEU A 372 -9.58 35.40 -10.26
N ARG A 373 -10.68 34.67 -10.43
CA ARG A 373 -10.71 33.22 -10.72
C ARG A 373 -9.89 32.81 -11.93
N GLY A 374 -10.02 33.56 -13.04
CA GLY A 374 -9.31 33.23 -14.28
C GLY A 374 -7.79 33.19 -14.10
N ASN A 375 -7.25 34.22 -13.48
CA ASN A 375 -5.81 34.34 -13.22
C ASN A 375 -5.35 33.30 -12.21
N MET A 376 -6.09 33.13 -11.12
CA MET A 376 -5.74 32.19 -10.05
C MET A 376 -5.80 30.74 -10.51
N THR A 377 -6.76 30.37 -11.35
CA THR A 377 -6.82 29.02 -11.97
C THR A 377 -5.64 28.79 -12.93
N ALA A 378 -5.23 29.82 -13.69
CA ALA A 378 -4.04 29.75 -14.53
C ALA A 378 -2.76 29.56 -13.72
N GLU A 379 -2.59 30.28 -12.62
CA GLU A 379 -1.45 30.12 -11.71
C GLU A 379 -1.36 28.70 -11.13
N VAL A 380 -2.49 28.14 -10.66
CA VAL A 380 -2.52 26.76 -10.17
C VAL A 380 -2.16 25.76 -11.25
N ARG A 381 -2.67 25.99 -12.47
CA ARG A 381 -2.34 25.15 -13.63
C ARG A 381 -0.84 25.11 -13.89
N GLU A 382 -0.18 26.26 -13.89
CA GLU A 382 1.28 26.29 -14.10
C GLU A 382 2.02 25.61 -12.94
N LYS A 383 1.64 25.85 -11.69
CA LYS A 383 2.22 25.16 -10.53
C LYS A 383 2.02 23.64 -10.58
N ILE A 384 0.87 23.17 -11.06
CA ILE A 384 0.62 21.73 -11.28
C ILE A 384 1.50 21.19 -12.41
N LYS A 385 1.68 21.94 -13.50
CA LYS A 385 2.61 21.57 -14.59
C LYS A 385 4.04 21.46 -14.08
N ASP A 386 4.49 22.40 -13.26
CA ASP A 386 5.83 22.39 -12.67
C ASP A 386 6.01 21.18 -11.73
N THR A 387 4.98 20.88 -10.91
CA THR A 387 5.01 19.77 -9.94
C THR A 387 5.01 18.40 -10.61
N PHE A 388 4.16 18.22 -11.63
CA PHE A 388 3.97 16.92 -12.29
C PHE A 388 4.77 16.77 -13.59
N GLY A 389 5.33 17.84 -14.12
CA GLY A 389 6.20 17.85 -15.30
C GLY A 389 5.54 17.14 -16.50
N LYS A 390 6.24 16.16 -17.08
CA LYS A 390 5.75 15.35 -18.20
C LYS A 390 4.49 14.52 -17.92
N HIS A 391 4.13 14.38 -16.66
CA HIS A 391 2.95 13.63 -16.22
C HIS A 391 1.70 14.51 -16.06
N TYR A 392 1.83 15.80 -16.34
CA TYR A 392 0.70 16.72 -16.39
C TYR A 392 -0.29 16.31 -17.50
N ASP A 393 -1.57 16.32 -17.17
CA ASP A 393 -2.66 15.98 -18.07
C ASP A 393 -3.71 17.10 -18.03
N ALA A 394 -3.95 17.72 -19.18
CA ALA A 394 -4.87 18.85 -19.30
C ALA A 394 -6.35 18.44 -19.13
N ASP A 395 -6.71 17.21 -19.55
CA ASP A 395 -8.08 16.70 -19.39
C ASP A 395 -8.36 16.41 -17.91
N ARG A 396 -7.41 15.81 -17.21
CA ARG A 396 -7.47 15.60 -15.77
C ARG A 396 -7.56 16.92 -15.03
N PHE A 397 -6.84 17.95 -15.46
CA PHE A 397 -6.97 19.27 -14.86
C PHE A 397 -8.38 19.84 -15.04
N ARG A 398 -8.96 19.73 -16.25
CA ARG A 398 -10.35 20.14 -16.50
C ARG A 398 -11.37 19.35 -15.67
N GLN A 399 -11.12 18.06 -15.49
CA GLN A 399 -11.93 17.21 -14.63
C GLN A 399 -11.84 17.68 -13.17
N ALA A 400 -10.63 17.89 -12.66
CA ALA A 400 -10.42 18.38 -11.29
C ALA A 400 -11.13 19.71 -11.03
N ASP A 401 -11.02 20.66 -11.96
CA ASP A 401 -11.65 21.98 -11.83
C ASP A 401 -13.19 21.92 -11.81
N ARG A 402 -13.79 21.03 -12.61
CA ARG A 402 -15.24 20.77 -12.58
C ARG A 402 -15.68 20.17 -11.24
N GLU A 403 -15.00 19.11 -10.81
CA GLU A 403 -15.32 18.41 -9.58
C GLU A 403 -15.11 19.30 -8.34
N VAL A 404 -14.13 20.18 -8.36
CA VAL A 404 -13.94 21.19 -7.31
C VAL A 404 -15.11 22.17 -7.26
N SER A 405 -15.59 22.63 -8.42
CA SER A 405 -16.77 23.52 -8.44
C SER A 405 -18.01 22.84 -7.87
N GLU A 406 -18.19 21.53 -8.15
CA GLU A 406 -19.26 20.74 -7.57
C GLU A 406 -19.10 20.55 -6.05
N LEU A 407 -17.89 20.17 -5.58
CA LEU A 407 -17.57 19.99 -4.16
C LEU A 407 -17.78 21.26 -3.32
N LEU A 408 -17.49 22.43 -3.91
CA LEU A 408 -17.63 23.72 -3.26
C LEU A 408 -19.02 24.35 -3.44
N GLY A 409 -19.95 23.67 -4.12
CA GLY A 409 -21.30 24.16 -4.39
C GLY A 409 -21.35 25.40 -5.30
N GLU A 410 -20.33 25.56 -6.17
CA GLU A 410 -20.21 26.71 -7.04
C GLU A 410 -20.98 26.52 -8.36
N PRO A 411 -21.59 27.59 -8.92
CA PRO A 411 -22.28 27.51 -10.20
C PRO A 411 -21.29 27.14 -11.33
N HIS A 412 -21.70 26.22 -12.21
CA HIS A 412 -20.83 25.66 -13.26
C HIS A 412 -20.57 26.72 -14.34
N PRO A 413 -19.31 27.08 -14.66
CA PRO A 413 -19.00 28.14 -15.64
C PRO A 413 -19.50 27.88 -17.07
N GLN A 414 -19.91 26.64 -17.39
CA GLN A 414 -20.47 26.32 -18.71
C GLN A 414 -21.92 26.76 -18.93
N LYS A 415 -22.72 26.93 -17.87
CA LYS A 415 -24.10 27.40 -18.03
C LYS A 415 -24.16 28.91 -18.32
N ASP A 416 -23.22 29.67 -17.75
CA ASP A 416 -23.22 31.14 -17.93
C ASP A 416 -22.69 31.59 -19.29
N ARG A 417 -21.76 30.82 -19.93
CA ARG A 417 -21.27 31.17 -21.28
C ARG A 417 -22.37 31.12 -22.34
N SER A 418 -23.41 30.31 -22.15
CA SER A 418 -24.52 30.27 -23.10
C SER A 418 -25.44 31.51 -22.99
N VAL A 419 -25.56 32.09 -21.79
CA VAL A 419 -26.35 33.29 -21.50
C VAL A 419 -25.59 34.53 -21.93
N VAL A 420 -24.30 34.65 -21.59
CA VAL A 420 -23.43 35.75 -21.98
C VAL A 420 -23.25 35.79 -23.51
N ARG A 421 -23.15 34.64 -24.17
CA ARG A 421 -23.07 34.56 -25.62
C ARG A 421 -24.39 34.94 -26.33
N LYS A 422 -25.52 34.73 -25.67
CA LYS A 422 -26.84 35.20 -26.15
C LYS A 422 -27.02 36.71 -25.93
N LEU A 423 -26.45 37.28 -24.87
CA LEU A 423 -26.50 38.72 -24.58
C LEU A 423 -25.51 39.54 -25.40
N GLN A 424 -24.40 38.92 -25.85
CA GLN A 424 -23.37 39.57 -26.68
C GLN A 424 -23.60 39.44 -28.20
N ARG A 425 -24.67 38.80 -28.65
CA ARG A 425 -25.06 38.90 -30.06
C ARG A 425 -25.61 40.30 -30.28
N PRO A 426 -24.95 41.12 -31.15
CA PRO A 426 -25.56 42.39 -31.58
C PRO A 426 -26.94 42.05 -32.13
N GLN A 427 -27.96 42.75 -31.69
CA GLN A 427 -29.25 42.74 -32.42
C GLN A 427 -28.94 43.25 -33.81
N GLU A 428 -28.83 42.35 -34.77
CA GLU A 428 -28.93 42.78 -36.17
C GLU A 428 -30.28 43.42 -36.34
N GLN A 429 -30.23 44.75 -36.37
CA GLN A 429 -31.37 45.53 -36.76
C GLN A 429 -31.80 45.02 -38.12
N SER A 430 -32.98 44.41 -38.16
CA SER A 430 -33.64 44.08 -39.40
C SER A 430 -33.89 45.37 -40.21
N VAL A 431 -33.01 45.64 -41.14
CA VAL A 431 -33.23 46.65 -42.15
C VAL A 431 -34.41 46.16 -42.99
N ILE A 432 -35.60 46.72 -42.75
CA ILE A 432 -36.75 46.52 -43.59
C ILE A 432 -36.44 47.22 -44.89
N GLN A 433 -36.11 46.44 -45.93
CA GLN A 433 -36.02 46.94 -47.27
C GLN A 433 -37.46 47.22 -47.76
N PRO A 434 -37.75 48.41 -48.30
CA PRO A 434 -39.06 48.71 -48.93
C PRO A 434 -39.25 47.86 -50.15
N ARG A 435 -40.38 47.14 -50.24
CA ARG A 435 -40.79 46.43 -51.45
C ARG A 435 -41.02 47.45 -52.59
N LYS A 436 -40.29 47.34 -53.68
CA LYS A 436 -40.64 48.00 -55.00
C LYS A 436 -41.85 47.29 -55.55
N HIS A 437 -42.96 48.06 -55.71
CA HIS A 437 -44.05 47.73 -56.60
C HIS A 437 -43.60 47.97 -57.99
N GLU A 438 -43.42 46.94 -58.79
CA GLU A 438 -43.42 47.05 -60.24
C GLU A 438 -44.84 46.74 -60.74
N ASN A 439 -45.52 47.79 -61.19
CA ASN A 439 -46.72 47.68 -62.06
C ASN A 439 -46.22 47.51 -63.48
N GLU A 440 -46.34 46.32 -64.03
CA GLU A 440 -46.38 46.16 -65.49
C GLU A 440 -47.84 46.18 -65.93
N ILE A 441 -48.20 47.18 -66.73
CA ILE A 441 -49.40 47.24 -67.54
C ILE A 441 -48.98 46.86 -68.94
N GLU A 442 -49.53 45.77 -69.46
CA GLU A 442 -49.47 45.37 -70.89
C GLU A 442 -50.26 46.32 -71.76
N LEU A 443 -49.70 46.55 -72.91
CA LEU A 443 -50.36 46.66 -74.18
C LEU A 443 -49.56 45.91 -75.24
#